data_4ac69cbbd7137977ec5191e6983bf79e
#
_entry.id   4ac69cbbd7137977ec5191e6983bf79e
#
_cell.length_a   1.000
_cell.length_b   1.000
_cell.length_c   1.000
_cell.angle_alpha   90.00
_cell.angle_beta   90.00
_cell.angle_gamma   90.00
#
_symmetry.space_group_name_H-M   'P 1'
#
loop_
_entity.id
_entity.type
_entity.pdbx_description
1 polymer ?
#
loop_
_entity_poly.entity_id
_entity_poly.type
_entity_poly.pdbx_seq_one_letter_code
_entity_poly.pdbx_strand_id
1 'polypeptide(L)'
;MKKPAALTLSLLFIFVLFAFSVVAFAQEEADLVAQAASLLREGNLEEAQKLLDEVRLLLWNKAPMKVENYTFVEEESESYGVYRERISNFFASDETIYVYAEPKNYTIRKEGNTYHIYFDVGFNLYDAEGNYLGGQDSFGSFRYITRSPVYETFLNLYFDFAEVPSGEYVLEVTLQDKFSEKSTSFRLPFRR
;
A
#
# COMPACT_ATOMS: atom_id res chain seq x y z
N MET A 1 43.95 11.01 -31.03
CA MET A 1 42.78 10.31 -30.46
C MET A 1 42.98 10.19 -28.95
N LYS A 2 42.35 11.07 -28.15
CA LYS A 2 42.38 11.01 -26.69
C LYS A 2 41.01 10.46 -26.21
N LYS A 3 41.01 9.34 -25.46
CA LYS A 3 39.84 8.67 -24.92
C LYS A 3 39.25 9.44 -23.72
N PRO A 4 37.94 9.38 -23.50
CA PRO A 4 37.27 10.07 -22.40
C PRO A 4 37.39 9.23 -21.09
N ALA A 5 38.38 9.55 -20.27
CA ALA A 5 38.51 8.95 -18.92
C ALA A 5 37.62 9.61 -17.86
N ALA A 6 36.94 10.70 -18.20
CA ALA A 6 36.14 11.47 -17.22
C ALA A 6 34.75 10.93 -16.94
N LEU A 7 34.15 10.13 -17.84
CA LEU A 7 32.78 9.67 -17.70
C LEU A 7 32.62 8.49 -16.71
N THR A 8 33.63 7.62 -16.64
CA THR A 8 33.64 6.43 -15.76
C THR A 8 33.84 6.77 -14.28
N LEU A 9 34.60 7.86 -14.00
CA LEU A 9 34.83 8.27 -12.60
C LEU A 9 33.60 8.92 -11.97
N SER A 10 32.80 9.64 -12.76
CA SER A 10 31.56 10.28 -12.29
C SER A 10 30.45 9.26 -11.91
N LEU A 11 30.31 8.17 -12.70
CA LEU A 11 29.34 7.12 -12.40
C LEU A 11 29.71 6.33 -11.12
N LEU A 12 31.00 6.07 -10.90
CA LEU A 12 31.47 5.37 -9.71
C LEU A 12 31.24 6.20 -8.44
N PHE A 13 31.42 7.53 -8.52
CA PHE A 13 31.20 8.43 -7.40
C PHE A 13 29.74 8.56 -7.01
N ILE A 14 28.81 8.54 -7.97
CA ILE A 14 27.35 8.55 -7.74
C ILE A 14 26.89 7.24 -7.08
N PHE A 15 27.44 6.10 -7.52
CA PHE A 15 27.11 4.80 -6.94
C PHE A 15 27.62 4.64 -5.50
N VAL A 16 28.79 5.17 -5.19
CA VAL A 16 29.35 5.16 -3.83
C VAL A 16 28.56 6.07 -2.89
N LEU A 17 28.14 7.27 -3.35
CA LEU A 17 27.30 8.18 -2.57
C LEU A 17 25.90 7.58 -2.28
N PHE A 18 25.31 6.86 -3.24
CA PHE A 18 24.00 6.19 -3.05
C PHE A 18 24.11 5.01 -2.09
N ALA A 19 25.19 4.23 -2.15
CA ALA A 19 25.45 3.13 -1.22
C ALA A 19 25.69 3.65 0.22
N PHE A 20 26.39 4.76 0.40
CA PHE A 20 26.60 5.36 1.73
C PHE A 20 25.31 5.90 2.36
N SER A 21 24.39 6.46 1.56
CA SER A 21 23.11 6.95 2.08
C SER A 21 22.19 5.82 2.53
N VAL A 22 22.13 4.72 1.80
CA VAL A 22 21.30 3.54 2.18
C VAL A 22 21.82 2.88 3.45
N VAL A 23 23.14 2.77 3.63
CA VAL A 23 23.76 2.20 4.83
C VAL A 23 23.55 3.10 6.05
N ALA A 24 23.63 4.42 5.89
CA ALA A 24 23.41 5.37 6.99
C ALA A 24 21.96 5.34 7.51
N PHE A 25 20.98 5.20 6.62
CA PHE A 25 19.57 5.12 7.03
C PHE A 25 19.21 3.79 7.73
N ALA A 26 19.79 2.66 7.27
CA ALA A 26 19.58 1.37 7.94
C ALA A 26 20.23 1.32 9.35
N GLN A 27 21.25 2.14 9.57
CA GLN A 27 21.92 2.25 10.87
C GLN A 27 21.04 3.01 11.88
N GLU A 28 20.31 4.03 11.46
CA GLU A 28 19.46 4.83 12.35
C GLU A 28 18.35 4.00 13.00
N GLU A 29 17.62 3.18 12.22
CA GLU A 29 16.58 2.30 12.78
C GLU A 29 17.18 1.20 13.67
N ALA A 30 18.34 0.66 13.30
CA ALA A 30 19.02 -0.33 14.11
C ALA A 30 19.44 0.24 15.47
N ASP A 31 19.91 1.48 15.50
CA ASP A 31 20.29 2.17 16.73
C ASP A 31 19.08 2.46 17.64
N LEU A 32 17.93 2.85 17.06
CA LEU A 32 16.68 3.02 17.81
C LEU A 32 16.18 1.72 18.42
N VAL A 33 16.26 0.60 17.67
CA VAL A 33 15.91 -0.74 18.20
C VAL A 33 16.85 -1.14 19.32
N ALA A 34 18.17 -0.91 19.19
CA ALA A 34 19.14 -1.22 20.22
C ALA A 34 18.89 -0.41 21.50
N GLN A 35 18.54 0.87 21.37
CA GLN A 35 18.17 1.74 22.49
C GLN A 35 16.89 1.23 23.18
N ALA A 36 15.85 0.87 22.43
CA ALA A 36 14.63 0.29 22.97
C ALA A 36 14.92 -1.00 23.77
N ALA A 37 15.81 -1.85 23.25
CA ALA A 37 16.24 -3.07 23.94
C ALA A 37 17.00 -2.79 25.23
N SER A 38 17.78 -1.69 25.33
CA SER A 38 18.41 -1.27 26.57
C SER A 38 17.39 -0.83 27.62
N LEU A 39 16.45 0.04 27.22
CA LEU A 39 15.37 0.51 28.07
C LEU A 39 14.52 -0.64 28.64
N LEU A 40 14.25 -1.67 27.83
CA LEU A 40 13.55 -2.88 28.30
C LEU A 40 14.34 -3.62 29.39
N ARG A 41 15.67 -3.75 29.26
CA ARG A 41 16.52 -4.40 30.27
C ARG A 41 16.58 -3.61 31.59
N GLU A 42 16.46 -2.29 31.50
CA GLU A 42 16.46 -1.36 32.66
C GLU A 42 15.07 -1.30 33.32
N GLY A 43 14.02 -1.91 32.70
CA GLY A 43 12.66 -1.86 33.21
C GLY A 43 11.88 -0.57 32.81
N ASN A 44 12.45 0.25 31.94
CA ASN A 44 11.85 1.50 31.45
C ASN A 44 10.86 1.21 30.31
N LEU A 45 9.74 0.53 30.62
CA LEU A 45 8.81 -0.03 29.64
C LEU A 45 8.10 1.05 28.81
N GLU A 46 7.74 2.18 29.42
CA GLU A 46 7.03 3.26 28.75
C GLU A 46 7.89 3.92 27.65
N GLU A 47 9.13 4.23 27.99
CA GLU A 47 10.10 4.82 27.06
C GLU A 47 10.47 3.84 25.94
N ALA A 48 10.64 2.56 26.29
CA ALA A 48 10.89 1.51 25.30
C ALA A 48 9.72 1.36 24.31
N GLN A 49 8.47 1.40 24.79
CA GLN A 49 7.29 1.31 23.95
C GLN A 49 7.18 2.50 22.99
N LYS A 50 7.40 3.74 23.47
CA LYS A 50 7.40 4.94 22.64
C LYS A 50 8.42 4.83 21.49
N LEU A 51 9.61 4.32 21.80
CA LEU A 51 10.66 4.17 20.81
C LEU A 51 10.35 3.07 19.79
N LEU A 52 9.75 1.96 20.21
CA LEU A 52 9.29 0.91 19.30
C LEU A 52 8.14 1.38 18.39
N ASP A 53 7.24 2.22 18.88
CA ASP A 53 6.19 2.84 18.08
C ASP A 53 6.78 3.76 17.00
N GLU A 54 7.83 4.52 17.32
CA GLU A 54 8.57 5.35 16.37
C GLU A 54 9.23 4.49 15.28
N VAL A 55 9.94 3.43 15.68
CA VAL A 55 10.56 2.47 14.77
C VAL A 55 9.49 1.83 13.86
N ARG A 56 8.34 1.43 14.42
CA ARG A 56 7.23 0.87 13.64
C ARG A 56 6.77 1.84 12.55
N LEU A 57 6.60 3.12 12.87
CA LEU A 57 6.18 4.13 11.91
C LEU A 57 7.23 4.34 10.80
N LEU A 58 8.51 4.38 11.17
CA LEU A 58 9.61 4.50 10.21
C LEU A 58 9.64 3.32 9.24
N LEU A 59 9.59 2.09 9.75
CA LEU A 59 9.58 0.88 8.94
C LEU A 59 8.34 0.80 8.04
N TRP A 60 7.17 1.15 8.56
CA TRP A 60 5.94 1.22 7.79
C TRP A 60 6.06 2.19 6.61
N ASN A 61 6.58 3.39 6.87
CA ASN A 61 6.75 4.40 5.84
C ASN A 61 7.86 4.07 4.83
N LYS A 62 8.84 3.25 5.19
CA LYS A 62 9.92 2.82 4.27
C LYS A 62 9.55 1.62 3.41
N ALA A 63 8.73 0.72 3.94
CA ALA A 63 8.34 -0.49 3.22
C ALA A 63 7.52 -0.15 1.96
N PRO A 64 7.62 -0.96 0.89
CA PRO A 64 6.80 -0.78 -0.29
C PRO A 64 5.32 -0.96 0.05
N MET A 65 4.47 -0.14 -0.57
CA MET A 65 3.02 -0.28 -0.45
C MET A 65 2.58 -1.62 -1.05
N LYS A 66 1.64 -2.29 -0.39
CA LYS A 66 1.05 -3.54 -0.85
C LYS A 66 -0.41 -3.62 -0.43
N VAL A 67 -1.13 -4.60 -0.96
CA VAL A 67 -2.48 -4.97 -0.50
C VAL A 67 -2.44 -6.41 -0.02
N GLU A 68 -2.97 -6.66 1.15
CA GLU A 68 -3.16 -7.99 1.74
C GLU A 68 -4.65 -8.31 1.80
N ASN A 69 -5.00 -9.58 1.94
CA ASN A 69 -6.38 -10.03 2.18
C ASN A 69 -7.43 -9.36 1.27
N TYR A 70 -7.21 -9.39 -0.05
CA TYR A 70 -8.18 -8.88 -1.00
C TYR A 70 -8.99 -10.00 -1.62
N THR A 71 -10.32 -9.83 -1.64
CA THR A 71 -11.24 -10.85 -2.15
C THR A 71 -12.60 -10.24 -2.52
N PHE A 72 -13.39 -10.99 -3.28
CA PHE A 72 -14.81 -10.70 -3.41
C PHE A 72 -15.55 -11.05 -2.13
N VAL A 73 -16.48 -10.19 -1.73
CA VAL A 73 -17.30 -10.38 -0.53
C VAL A 73 -18.79 -10.34 -0.88
N GLU A 74 -19.62 -10.92 -0.01
CA GLU A 74 -21.06 -10.96 -0.21
C GLU A 74 -21.72 -9.59 0.01
N GLU A 75 -21.14 -8.77 0.89
CA GLU A 75 -21.63 -7.45 1.29
C GLU A 75 -20.46 -6.60 1.85
N GLU A 76 -20.68 -5.34 2.10
CA GLU A 76 -19.70 -4.46 2.74
C GLU A 76 -19.30 -4.98 4.13
N SER A 77 -18.00 -4.93 4.42
CA SER A 77 -17.46 -5.22 5.73
C SER A 77 -17.72 -4.09 6.71
N GLU A 78 -18.07 -4.41 7.94
CA GLU A 78 -18.26 -3.43 9.01
C GLU A 78 -16.95 -3.06 9.72
N SER A 79 -15.93 -3.92 9.68
CA SER A 79 -14.67 -3.70 10.38
C SER A 79 -13.49 -4.44 9.74
N TYR A 80 -12.28 -3.98 10.10
CA TYR A 80 -11.01 -4.58 9.68
C TYR A 80 -10.94 -6.07 10.04
N GLY A 81 -10.61 -6.90 9.04
CA GLY A 81 -10.46 -8.36 9.21
C GLY A 81 -11.78 -9.13 9.39
N VAL A 82 -12.93 -8.47 9.30
CA VAL A 82 -14.25 -9.11 9.48
C VAL A 82 -15.06 -8.94 8.20
N TYR A 83 -15.07 -9.96 7.36
CA TYR A 83 -15.80 -9.96 6.10
C TYR A 83 -16.32 -11.36 5.77
N ARG A 84 -17.34 -11.43 4.92
CA ARG A 84 -17.88 -12.69 4.40
C ARG A 84 -17.41 -12.87 2.98
N GLU A 85 -16.42 -13.77 2.80
CA GLU A 85 -15.88 -14.08 1.50
C GLU A 85 -16.94 -14.70 0.60
N ARG A 86 -17.01 -14.23 -0.65
CA ARG A 86 -17.86 -14.81 -1.68
C ARG A 86 -17.17 -16.04 -2.30
N ILE A 87 -17.83 -17.17 -2.21
CA ILE A 87 -17.28 -18.44 -2.74
C ILE A 87 -17.21 -18.44 -4.27
N SER A 88 -18.22 -17.86 -4.93
CA SER A 88 -18.33 -17.81 -6.39
C SER A 88 -17.80 -16.50 -6.95
N ASN A 89 -16.98 -16.57 -7.99
CA ASN A 89 -16.58 -15.42 -8.79
C ASN A 89 -17.50 -15.13 -9.99
N PHE A 90 -18.67 -15.78 -10.05
CA PHE A 90 -19.71 -15.48 -11.04
C PHE A 90 -20.66 -14.42 -10.47
N PHE A 91 -20.95 -13.41 -11.29
CA PHE A 91 -21.87 -12.31 -10.97
C PHE A 91 -22.92 -12.16 -12.08
N ALA A 92 -24.19 -12.04 -11.71
CA ALA A 92 -25.26 -11.73 -12.67
C ALA A 92 -25.10 -10.31 -13.24
N SER A 93 -25.72 -10.04 -14.40
CA SER A 93 -25.55 -8.76 -15.10
C SER A 93 -26.01 -7.52 -14.33
N ASP A 94 -26.94 -7.69 -13.39
CA ASP A 94 -27.48 -6.64 -12.52
C ASP A 94 -26.90 -6.68 -11.08
N GLU A 95 -25.93 -7.55 -10.84
CA GLU A 95 -25.34 -7.75 -9.52
C GLU A 95 -24.15 -6.82 -9.30
N THR A 96 -24.15 -6.10 -8.18
CA THR A 96 -23.01 -5.30 -7.71
C THR A 96 -21.88 -6.21 -7.22
N ILE A 97 -20.67 -5.91 -7.63
CA ILE A 97 -19.46 -6.62 -7.22
C ILE A 97 -18.86 -5.89 -6.00
N TYR A 98 -18.86 -6.55 -4.84
CA TYR A 98 -18.21 -6.04 -3.63
C TYR A 98 -16.81 -6.64 -3.49
N VAL A 99 -15.83 -5.78 -3.18
CA VAL A 99 -14.44 -6.18 -2.95
C VAL A 99 -13.97 -5.63 -1.61
N TYR A 100 -13.43 -6.51 -0.79
CA TYR A 100 -12.69 -6.16 0.42
C TYR A 100 -11.19 -6.15 0.12
N ALA A 101 -10.44 -5.21 0.69
CA ALA A 101 -8.98 -5.18 0.55
C ALA A 101 -8.31 -4.46 1.73
N GLU A 102 -7.12 -4.91 2.13
CA GLU A 102 -6.32 -4.34 3.22
C GLU A 102 -5.03 -3.69 2.69
N PRO A 103 -5.01 -2.37 2.46
CA PRO A 103 -3.79 -1.63 2.13
C PRO A 103 -2.79 -1.65 3.29
N LYS A 104 -1.50 -1.83 2.97
CA LYS A 104 -0.39 -1.82 3.91
C LYS A 104 0.73 -0.90 3.43
N ASN A 105 1.46 -0.34 4.36
CA ASN A 105 2.65 0.47 4.10
C ASN A 105 2.38 1.73 3.25
N TYR A 106 1.14 2.22 3.24
CA TYR A 106 0.85 3.57 2.77
C TYR A 106 1.57 4.60 3.64
N THR A 107 1.82 5.78 3.13
CA THR A 107 2.52 6.82 3.89
C THR A 107 1.63 7.41 4.97
N ILE A 108 2.08 7.33 6.22
CA ILE A 108 1.48 8.01 7.36
C ILE A 108 2.33 9.24 7.66
N ARG A 109 1.83 10.43 7.28
CA ARG A 109 2.51 11.69 7.47
C ARG A 109 2.08 12.37 8.76
N LYS A 110 3.03 12.62 9.66
CA LYS A 110 2.77 13.35 10.90
C LYS A 110 2.80 14.87 10.63
N GLU A 111 1.75 15.57 11.02
CA GLU A 111 1.63 17.02 10.95
C GLU A 111 1.18 17.57 12.34
N GLY A 112 2.12 18.13 13.08
CA GLY A 112 1.87 18.53 14.47
C GLY A 112 1.43 17.34 15.32
N ASN A 113 0.20 17.39 15.84
CA ASN A 113 -0.39 16.35 16.69
C ASN A 113 -1.35 15.42 15.94
N THR A 114 -1.30 15.40 14.62
CA THR A 114 -2.16 14.56 13.77
C THR A 114 -1.35 13.73 12.79
N TYR A 115 -1.95 12.63 12.36
CA TYR A 115 -1.42 11.72 11.36
C TYR A 115 -2.36 11.70 10.17
N HIS A 116 -1.81 11.88 8.99
CA HIS A 116 -2.53 11.99 7.74
C HIS A 116 -2.21 10.81 6.85
N ILE A 117 -3.24 10.21 6.27
CA ILE A 117 -3.17 9.15 5.29
C ILE A 117 -3.95 9.63 4.07
N TYR A 118 -3.37 9.51 2.88
CA TYR A 118 -4.07 9.85 1.65
C TYR A 118 -3.55 9.01 0.48
N PHE A 119 -4.42 8.23 -0.13
CA PHE A 119 -4.17 7.54 -1.39
C PHE A 119 -5.43 7.50 -2.26
N ASP A 120 -5.24 7.51 -3.57
CA ASP A 120 -6.30 7.32 -4.54
C ASP A 120 -6.43 5.83 -4.87
N VAL A 121 -7.64 5.43 -5.22
CA VAL A 121 -8.00 4.10 -5.69
C VAL A 121 -8.51 4.23 -7.11
N GLY A 122 -7.88 3.50 -8.03
CA GLY A 122 -8.31 3.36 -9.41
C GLY A 122 -8.67 1.93 -9.74
N PHE A 123 -9.22 1.70 -10.92
CA PHE A 123 -9.42 0.36 -11.44
C PHE A 123 -9.27 0.30 -12.95
N ASN A 124 -8.94 -0.89 -13.45
CA ASN A 124 -8.93 -1.27 -14.85
C ASN A 124 -9.69 -2.57 -15.03
N LEU A 125 -10.43 -2.69 -16.13
CA LEU A 125 -11.11 -3.91 -16.54
C LEU A 125 -10.44 -4.47 -17.78
N TYR A 126 -10.16 -5.77 -17.77
CA TYR A 126 -9.59 -6.51 -18.88
C TYR A 126 -10.48 -7.71 -19.23
N ASP A 127 -10.47 -8.13 -20.50
CA ASP A 127 -11.05 -9.41 -20.92
C ASP A 127 -10.12 -10.60 -20.58
N ALA A 128 -10.54 -11.81 -20.91
CA ALA A 128 -9.78 -13.04 -20.68
C ALA A 128 -8.44 -13.07 -21.45
N GLU A 129 -8.36 -12.41 -22.60
CA GLU A 129 -7.17 -12.30 -23.44
C GLU A 129 -6.20 -11.21 -22.93
N GLY A 130 -6.60 -10.43 -21.93
CA GLY A 130 -5.81 -9.34 -21.34
C GLY A 130 -5.93 -8.01 -22.08
N ASN A 131 -6.91 -7.85 -22.98
CA ASN A 131 -7.18 -6.57 -23.62
C ASN A 131 -7.86 -5.63 -22.64
N TYR A 132 -7.40 -4.38 -22.61
CA TYR A 132 -7.99 -3.32 -21.79
C TYR A 132 -9.36 -2.91 -22.34
N LEU A 133 -10.38 -2.95 -21.50
CA LEU A 133 -11.76 -2.62 -21.85
C LEU A 133 -12.18 -1.23 -21.34
N GLY A 134 -11.62 -0.79 -20.23
CA GLY A 134 -11.92 0.49 -19.60
C GLY A 134 -11.41 0.55 -18.18
N GLY A 135 -11.53 1.73 -17.57
CA GLY A 135 -11.08 1.93 -16.18
C GLY A 135 -11.20 3.39 -15.76
N GLN A 136 -10.80 3.65 -14.54
CA GLN A 136 -10.79 4.98 -13.96
C GLN A 136 -9.59 5.11 -13.00
N ASP A 137 -8.66 6.03 -13.27
CA ASP A 137 -7.43 6.23 -12.49
C ASP A 137 -7.70 6.71 -11.06
N SER A 138 -8.78 7.48 -10.87
CA SER A 138 -9.24 7.96 -9.56
C SER A 138 -10.73 7.67 -9.42
N PHE A 139 -11.04 6.41 -9.14
CA PHE A 139 -12.38 5.90 -8.85
C PHE A 139 -12.85 6.35 -7.46
N GLY A 140 -11.94 6.42 -6.50
CA GLY A 140 -12.17 6.88 -5.15
C GLY A 140 -10.90 7.38 -4.48
N SER A 141 -11.07 8.06 -3.35
CA SER A 141 -9.96 8.54 -2.52
C SER A 141 -10.16 8.13 -1.08
N PHE A 142 -9.13 7.55 -0.49
CA PHE A 142 -9.07 7.30 0.95
C PHE A 142 -8.28 8.42 1.62
N ARG A 143 -8.95 9.22 2.44
CA ARG A 143 -8.35 10.32 3.17
C ARG A 143 -8.72 10.25 4.64
N TYR A 144 -7.72 10.12 5.50
CA TYR A 144 -7.92 9.92 6.93
C TYR A 144 -7.01 10.83 7.75
N ILE A 145 -7.55 11.44 8.81
CA ILE A 145 -6.80 12.28 9.75
C ILE A 145 -7.09 11.77 11.15
N THR A 146 -6.04 11.39 11.89
CA THR A 146 -6.15 10.74 13.20
C THR A 146 -5.24 11.37 14.24
N ARG A 147 -5.42 10.99 15.51
CA ARG A 147 -4.55 11.39 16.62
C ARG A 147 -3.40 10.43 16.88
N SER A 148 -3.44 9.24 16.29
CA SER A 148 -2.42 8.21 16.36
C SER A 148 -2.19 7.57 15.00
N PRO A 149 -1.02 6.96 14.72
CA PRO A 149 -0.80 6.23 13.48
C PRO A 149 -1.82 5.09 13.34
N VAL A 150 -2.39 4.92 12.14
CA VAL A 150 -3.31 3.82 11.83
C VAL A 150 -2.61 2.88 10.86
N TYR A 151 -2.49 1.62 11.27
CA TYR A 151 -1.85 0.54 10.51
C TYR A 151 -2.86 -0.50 10.00
N GLU A 152 -4.04 -0.52 10.62
CA GLU A 152 -5.13 -1.42 10.30
C GLU A 152 -6.24 -0.62 9.62
N THR A 153 -6.31 -0.75 8.29
CA THR A 153 -7.34 -0.13 7.48
C THR A 153 -7.80 -1.10 6.40
N PHE A 154 -9.02 -0.94 5.96
CA PHE A 154 -9.60 -1.73 4.89
C PHE A 154 -10.38 -0.84 3.93
N LEU A 155 -10.62 -1.35 2.74
CA LEU A 155 -11.43 -0.74 1.71
C LEU A 155 -12.64 -1.64 1.46
N ASN A 156 -13.82 -1.03 1.42
CA ASN A 156 -15.00 -1.56 0.76
C ASN A 156 -15.10 -0.90 -0.59
N LEU A 157 -14.95 -1.67 -1.65
CA LEU A 157 -15.08 -1.19 -3.02
C LEU A 157 -16.28 -1.88 -3.65
N TYR A 158 -17.04 -1.15 -4.45
CA TYR A 158 -18.17 -1.71 -5.17
C TYR A 158 -18.11 -1.27 -6.63
N PHE A 159 -18.42 -2.20 -7.52
CA PHE A 159 -18.37 -1.98 -8.96
C PHE A 159 -19.70 -2.43 -9.58
N ASP A 160 -20.23 -1.58 -10.43
CA ASP A 160 -21.36 -1.89 -11.29
C ASP A 160 -20.88 -1.98 -12.74
N PHE A 161 -20.99 -3.16 -13.32
CA PHE A 161 -20.63 -3.43 -14.70
C PHE A 161 -21.85 -3.90 -15.52
N ALA A 162 -23.06 -3.40 -15.25
CA ALA A 162 -24.31 -3.84 -15.89
C ALA A 162 -24.24 -3.89 -17.42
N GLU A 163 -23.47 -3.00 -18.05
CA GLU A 163 -23.32 -2.95 -19.51
C GLU A 163 -22.25 -3.89 -20.07
N VAL A 164 -21.48 -4.56 -19.20
CA VAL A 164 -20.43 -5.50 -19.62
C VAL A 164 -21.08 -6.83 -20.03
N PRO A 165 -20.85 -7.34 -21.26
CA PRO A 165 -21.43 -8.61 -21.72
C PRO A 165 -21.06 -9.81 -20.85
N SER A 166 -21.76 -10.94 -21.02
CA SER A 166 -21.36 -12.19 -20.38
C SER A 166 -19.99 -12.65 -20.90
N GLY A 167 -19.08 -13.01 -19.99
CA GLY A 167 -17.71 -13.37 -20.33
C GLY A 167 -16.82 -13.55 -19.10
N GLU A 168 -15.54 -13.75 -19.35
CA GLU A 168 -14.50 -13.82 -18.33
C GLU A 168 -13.68 -12.53 -18.32
N TYR A 169 -13.43 -12.00 -17.14
CA TYR A 169 -12.83 -10.68 -16.95
C TYR A 169 -11.80 -10.69 -15.81
N VAL A 170 -10.91 -9.71 -15.83
CA VAL A 170 -10.00 -9.41 -14.73
C VAL A 170 -10.21 -7.96 -14.29
N LEU A 171 -10.64 -7.77 -13.06
CA LEU A 171 -10.66 -6.49 -12.37
C LEU A 171 -9.28 -6.26 -11.75
N GLU A 172 -8.57 -5.24 -12.20
CA GLU A 172 -7.37 -4.74 -11.56
C GLU A 172 -7.71 -3.50 -10.75
N VAL A 173 -7.39 -3.51 -9.45
CA VAL A 173 -7.54 -2.34 -8.58
C VAL A 173 -6.15 -1.79 -8.31
N THR A 174 -6.00 -0.47 -8.45
CA THR A 174 -4.74 0.25 -8.25
C THR A 174 -4.85 1.21 -7.07
N LEU A 175 -3.80 1.33 -6.28
CA LEU A 175 -3.68 2.29 -5.19
C LEU A 175 -2.46 3.17 -5.42
N GLN A 176 -2.64 4.49 -5.35
CA GLN A 176 -1.59 5.49 -5.53
C GLN A 176 -1.49 6.36 -4.28
N ASP A 177 -0.38 6.26 -3.56
CA ASP A 177 -0.09 7.11 -2.40
C ASP A 177 0.09 8.58 -2.84
N LYS A 178 -0.51 9.51 -2.10
CA LYS A 178 -0.45 10.95 -2.43
C LYS A 178 0.62 11.71 -1.66
N PHE A 179 1.27 11.04 -0.71
CA PHE A 179 2.37 11.61 0.08
C PHE A 179 3.73 11.07 -0.33
N SER A 180 3.76 10.08 -1.24
CA SER A 180 4.96 9.47 -1.76
C SER A 180 4.74 8.93 -3.18
N GLU A 181 5.78 8.38 -3.80
CA GLU A 181 5.72 7.71 -5.11
C GLU A 181 5.26 6.24 -5.01
N LYS A 182 4.80 5.80 -3.84
CA LYS A 182 4.37 4.42 -3.64
C LYS A 182 3.07 4.15 -4.37
N SER A 183 3.02 3.01 -5.03
CA SER A 183 1.81 2.48 -5.64
C SER A 183 1.79 0.97 -5.56
N THR A 184 0.61 0.40 -5.70
CA THR A 184 0.42 -1.06 -5.75
C THR A 184 -0.85 -1.38 -6.50
N SER A 185 -0.98 -2.62 -6.96
CA SER A 185 -2.22 -3.13 -7.55
C SER A 185 -2.45 -4.59 -7.17
N PHE A 186 -3.69 -5.02 -7.31
CA PHE A 186 -4.08 -6.42 -7.22
C PHE A 186 -5.12 -6.76 -8.29
N ARG A 187 -5.26 -8.05 -8.60
CA ARG A 187 -6.15 -8.53 -9.65
C ARG A 187 -7.11 -9.59 -9.15
N LEU A 188 -8.37 -9.49 -9.56
CA LEU A 188 -9.44 -10.41 -9.23
C LEU A 188 -10.11 -10.89 -10.52
N PRO A 189 -9.94 -12.17 -10.91
CA PRO A 189 -10.66 -12.73 -12.03
C PRO A 189 -12.12 -13.01 -11.67
N PHE A 190 -13.05 -12.67 -12.57
CA PHE A 190 -14.47 -12.92 -12.39
C PHE A 190 -15.17 -13.25 -13.70
N ARG A 191 -16.42 -13.71 -13.61
CA ARG A 191 -17.28 -14.04 -14.75
C ARG A 191 -18.62 -13.34 -14.61
N ARG A 192 -19.16 -12.98 -15.74
CA ARG A 192 -20.52 -12.46 -15.91
C ARG A 192 -21.36 -13.32 -16.85
#